data_fe773ac95d1fd8b6de17c9f7fb2379cf
#
_entry.id   fe773ac95d1fd8b6de17c9f7fb2379cf
#
_cell.length_a   1.000
_cell.length_b   1.000
_cell.length_c   1.000
_cell.angle_alpha   90.00
_cell.angle_beta   90.00
_cell.angle_gamma   90.00
#
_symmetry.space_group_name_H-M   'P 1'
#
loop_
_entity.id
_entity.type
_entity.pdbx_description
1 polymer ?
#
loop_
_entity_poly.entity_id
_entity_poly.type
_entity_poly.pdbx_seq_one_letter_code
_entity_poly.pdbx_strand_id
1 'polypeptide(L)'
;MDLSDIIRAFHPKATGYTSFSSAHGTFSRIDHMLGHKTRLNKFKKIEIISNIFSDHNAMKLEINHKNTEKHTKTWKLSNMLLNNEWVNKEIKDEIKRYLQTNGNENTTIQNLWDTGKAVLKGKFIALLAYLRKQEKAQVNNLTSHLKELEKEYQTKPKLNRRKEIIKIRAEINKIES
;
A
#
# COMPACT_ATOMS: atom_id res chain seq x y z
N MET A 1 22.54 -29.35 -5.91
CA MET A 1 21.99 -28.02 -6.22
C MET A 1 22.50 -27.04 -5.18
N ASP A 2 23.09 -25.92 -5.60
CA ASP A 2 23.66 -24.94 -4.66
C ASP A 2 22.65 -23.80 -4.36
N LEU A 3 21.53 -24.20 -3.76
CA LEU A 3 20.44 -23.30 -3.38
C LEU A 3 20.58 -22.89 -1.91
N SER A 4 20.25 -21.63 -1.62
CA SER A 4 20.21 -21.08 -0.27
C SER A 4 18.90 -20.31 -0.06
N ASP A 5 18.39 -20.37 1.16
CA ASP A 5 17.28 -19.51 1.55
C ASP A 5 17.78 -18.05 1.61
N ILE A 6 17.18 -17.20 0.78
CA ILE A 6 17.58 -15.80 0.61
C ILE A 6 17.41 -15.02 1.92
N ILE A 7 16.34 -15.28 2.68
CA ILE A 7 16.14 -14.59 3.97
C ILE A 7 17.26 -14.94 4.95
N ARG A 8 17.65 -16.20 5.04
CA ARG A 8 18.74 -16.62 5.92
C ARG A 8 20.08 -16.07 5.48
N ALA A 9 20.30 -15.92 4.16
CA ALA A 9 21.52 -15.36 3.62
C ALA A 9 21.67 -13.86 3.97
N PHE A 10 20.59 -13.10 3.91
CA PHE A 10 20.59 -11.66 4.20
C PHE A 10 20.42 -11.34 5.69
N HIS A 11 19.66 -12.16 6.40
CA HIS A 11 19.31 -11.94 7.82
C HIS A 11 19.52 -13.23 8.64
N PRO A 12 20.75 -13.66 8.86
CA PRO A 12 21.05 -14.96 9.50
C PRO A 12 20.52 -15.06 10.95
N LYS A 13 20.36 -13.93 11.63
CA LYS A 13 19.88 -13.86 13.02
C LYS A 13 18.40 -13.46 13.13
N ALA A 14 17.70 -13.25 12.01
CA ALA A 14 16.30 -12.80 12.07
C ALA A 14 15.35 -13.96 12.44
N THR A 15 14.49 -13.70 13.41
CA THR A 15 13.42 -14.60 13.89
C THR A 15 12.06 -14.30 13.24
N GLY A 16 12.05 -13.74 12.01
CA GLY A 16 10.82 -13.40 11.33
C GLY A 16 9.96 -14.62 11.02
N TYR A 17 8.69 -14.56 11.37
CA TYR A 17 7.71 -15.61 11.08
C TYR A 17 6.95 -15.26 9.80
N THR A 18 6.59 -16.29 9.03
CA THR A 18 5.86 -16.11 7.76
C THR A 18 4.39 -16.47 7.88
N SER A 19 3.97 -17.15 8.95
CA SER A 19 2.58 -17.54 9.16
C SER A 19 2.15 -17.34 10.62
N PHE A 20 0.89 -16.97 10.81
CA PHE A 20 0.23 -16.89 12.11
C PHE A 20 -1.07 -17.68 12.09
N SER A 21 -1.14 -18.76 12.85
CA SER A 21 -2.37 -19.52 13.04
C SER A 21 -3.27 -18.83 14.07
N SER A 22 -4.35 -18.22 13.62
CA SER A 22 -5.35 -17.60 14.52
C SER A 22 -6.10 -18.64 15.35
N ALA A 23 -6.26 -19.88 14.86
CA ALA A 23 -6.90 -20.96 15.57
C ALA A 23 -6.07 -21.43 16.78
N HIS A 24 -4.77 -21.55 16.61
CA HIS A 24 -3.85 -22.06 17.64
C HIS A 24 -3.07 -20.97 18.36
N GLY A 25 -3.06 -19.72 17.86
CA GLY A 25 -2.30 -18.61 18.41
C GLY A 25 -0.77 -18.80 18.27
N THR A 26 -0.32 -19.53 17.25
CA THR A 26 1.08 -19.87 17.05
C THR A 26 1.66 -19.20 15.82
N PHE A 27 2.94 -18.82 15.92
CA PHE A 27 3.72 -18.29 14.79
C PHE A 27 4.62 -19.39 14.24
N SER A 28 4.73 -19.46 12.92
CA SER A 28 5.61 -20.41 12.23
C SER A 28 6.32 -19.77 11.05
N ARG A 29 7.42 -20.36 10.64
CA ARG A 29 8.16 -19.98 9.43
C ARG A 29 8.13 -21.15 8.46
N ILE A 30 7.16 -21.12 7.58
CA ILE A 30 6.90 -22.20 6.62
C ILE A 30 7.16 -21.79 5.17
N ASP A 31 7.21 -20.47 4.90
CA ASP A 31 7.49 -19.96 3.56
C ASP A 31 8.97 -19.64 3.41
N HIS A 32 9.55 -20.04 2.26
CA HIS A 32 10.95 -19.87 1.93
C HIS A 32 11.13 -19.37 0.51
N MET A 33 12.06 -18.42 0.30
CA MET A 33 12.55 -18.05 -1.02
C MET A 33 13.94 -18.65 -1.23
N LEU A 34 14.06 -19.53 -2.20
CA LEU A 34 15.34 -20.17 -2.54
C LEU A 34 15.98 -19.46 -3.73
N GLY A 35 17.27 -19.19 -3.62
CA GLY A 35 18.07 -18.60 -4.68
C GLY A 35 19.42 -19.29 -4.81
N HIS A 36 19.99 -19.27 -6.01
CA HIS A 36 21.30 -19.81 -6.24
C HIS A 36 22.36 -18.95 -5.55
N LYS A 37 23.27 -19.53 -4.78
CA LYS A 37 24.30 -18.82 -4.00
C LYS A 37 25.12 -17.85 -4.84
N THR A 38 25.47 -18.23 -6.07
CA THR A 38 26.24 -17.38 -6.99
C THR A 38 25.48 -16.15 -7.50
N ARG A 39 24.15 -16.09 -7.32
CA ARG A 39 23.29 -14.98 -7.78
C ARG A 39 22.75 -14.11 -6.66
N LEU A 40 23.17 -14.32 -5.41
CA LEU A 40 22.72 -13.54 -4.26
C LEU A 40 23.01 -12.03 -4.42
N ASN A 41 24.09 -11.68 -5.13
CA ASN A 41 24.45 -10.29 -5.46
C ASN A 41 23.43 -9.53 -6.34
N LYS A 42 22.51 -10.24 -7.00
CA LYS A 42 21.43 -9.63 -7.77
C LYS A 42 20.26 -9.17 -6.90
N PHE A 43 20.14 -9.66 -5.69
CA PHE A 43 19.10 -9.29 -4.75
C PHE A 43 19.56 -8.07 -3.95
N LYS A 44 18.68 -7.06 -3.82
CA LYS A 44 18.97 -5.84 -3.07
C LYS A 44 18.51 -5.95 -1.63
N LYS A 45 17.30 -6.46 -1.43
CA LYS A 45 16.65 -6.48 -0.13
C LYS A 45 15.59 -7.58 -0.12
N ILE A 46 15.44 -8.22 1.02
CA ILE A 46 14.32 -9.13 1.29
C ILE A 46 13.67 -8.75 2.61
N GLU A 47 12.36 -8.69 2.63
CA GLU A 47 11.56 -8.31 3.80
C GLU A 47 10.36 -9.24 3.95
N ILE A 48 9.98 -9.51 5.19
CA ILE A 48 8.69 -10.11 5.53
C ILE A 48 7.74 -8.96 5.85
N ILE A 49 6.63 -8.86 5.10
CA ILE A 49 5.61 -7.83 5.24
C ILE A 49 4.38 -8.50 5.84
N SER A 50 3.90 -7.96 6.96
CA SER A 50 2.66 -8.45 7.57
C SER A 50 1.52 -8.32 6.58
N ASN A 51 0.84 -9.44 6.33
CA ASN A 51 -0.32 -9.51 5.46
C ASN A 51 -1.56 -9.75 6.33
N ILE A 52 -2.62 -9.03 6.01
CA ILE A 52 -3.89 -9.06 6.74
C ILE A 52 -4.96 -9.86 6.02
N PHE A 53 -4.79 -10.08 4.71
CA PHE A 53 -5.72 -10.86 3.89
C PHE A 53 -5.51 -12.38 4.02
N SER A 54 -4.47 -12.80 4.74
CA SER A 54 -4.08 -14.21 4.88
C SER A 54 -3.43 -14.43 6.24
N ASP A 55 -3.45 -15.66 6.71
CA ASP A 55 -2.65 -16.16 7.83
C ASP A 55 -1.15 -16.24 7.51
N HIS A 56 -0.77 -16.04 6.23
CA HIS A 56 0.61 -15.90 5.78
C HIS A 56 1.01 -14.45 5.58
N ASN A 57 2.21 -14.09 6.01
CA ASN A 57 2.87 -12.84 5.71
C ASN A 57 3.48 -12.86 4.30
N ALA A 58 3.44 -11.74 3.61
CA ALA A 58 4.04 -11.63 2.29
C ALA A 58 5.57 -11.50 2.40
N MET A 59 6.30 -12.14 1.47
CA MET A 59 7.73 -11.93 1.31
C MET A 59 7.99 -11.02 0.12
N LYS A 60 8.67 -9.91 0.35
CA LYS A 60 9.05 -8.95 -0.70
C LYS A 60 10.53 -9.08 -1.00
N LEU A 61 10.86 -9.41 -2.25
CA LEU A 61 12.23 -9.44 -2.75
C LEU A 61 12.47 -8.31 -3.74
N GLU A 62 13.46 -7.47 -3.47
CA GLU A 62 13.92 -6.44 -4.40
C GLU A 62 15.12 -6.97 -5.20
N ILE A 63 14.94 -6.99 -6.52
CA ILE A 63 15.95 -7.48 -7.46
C ILE A 63 16.57 -6.29 -8.21
N ASN A 64 17.89 -6.31 -8.41
CA ASN A 64 18.58 -5.34 -9.25
C ASN A 64 18.30 -5.65 -10.72
N HIS A 65 17.30 -4.97 -11.29
CA HIS A 65 16.93 -5.12 -12.69
C HIS A 65 17.39 -3.88 -13.48
N LYS A 66 18.09 -4.10 -14.60
CA LYS A 66 18.41 -3.00 -15.54
C LYS A 66 17.10 -2.49 -16.12
N ASN A 67 16.92 -1.17 -16.13
CA ASN A 67 15.71 -0.46 -16.56
C ASN A 67 15.12 -1.04 -17.86
N THR A 68 13.91 -1.58 -17.77
CA THR A 68 13.02 -1.75 -18.91
C THR A 68 12.27 -0.44 -19.17
N GLU A 69 12.04 -0.12 -20.43
CA GLU A 69 11.38 1.10 -20.90
C GLU A 69 10.13 1.46 -20.08
N LYS A 70 10.05 2.73 -19.67
CA LYS A 70 8.87 3.24 -18.96
C LYS A 70 7.72 3.32 -19.96
N HIS A 71 6.78 2.37 -19.88
CA HIS A 71 5.51 2.53 -20.55
C HIS A 71 4.82 3.81 -20.07
N THR A 72 4.53 4.71 -21.00
CA THR A 72 3.74 5.92 -20.74
C THR A 72 2.35 5.50 -20.29
N LYS A 73 2.09 5.59 -18.99
CA LYS A 73 0.77 5.26 -18.45
C LYS A 73 -0.19 6.40 -18.78
N THR A 74 -1.18 6.13 -19.60
CA THR A 74 -2.31 7.05 -19.81
C THR A 74 -3.02 7.27 -18.47
N TRP A 75 -3.19 8.54 -18.09
CA TRP A 75 -3.93 8.85 -16.87
C TRP A 75 -5.41 8.48 -17.03
N LYS A 76 -5.96 7.77 -16.06
CA LYS A 76 -7.38 7.42 -15.96
C LYS A 76 -7.91 7.86 -14.60
N LEU A 77 -9.09 8.48 -14.61
CA LEU A 77 -9.81 8.80 -13.38
C LEU A 77 -10.30 7.51 -12.73
N SER A 78 -10.02 7.34 -11.43
CA SER A 78 -10.58 6.23 -10.66
C SER A 78 -12.03 6.52 -10.29
N ASN A 79 -12.95 5.63 -10.64
CA ASN A 79 -14.36 5.77 -10.27
C ASN A 79 -14.58 5.77 -8.75
N MET A 80 -13.69 5.14 -7.98
CA MET A 80 -13.77 5.13 -6.51
C MET A 80 -13.67 6.56 -5.92
N LEU A 81 -12.93 7.48 -6.57
CA LEU A 81 -12.87 8.87 -6.13
C LEU A 81 -14.23 9.57 -6.17
N LEU A 82 -15.07 9.20 -7.13
CA LEU A 82 -16.40 9.80 -7.30
C LEU A 82 -17.42 9.34 -6.26
N ASN A 83 -17.12 8.26 -5.53
CA ASN A 83 -17.94 7.77 -4.41
C ASN A 83 -17.65 8.52 -3.11
N ASN A 84 -16.59 9.35 -3.06
CA ASN A 84 -16.24 10.13 -1.88
C ASN A 84 -16.94 11.50 -1.94
N GLU A 85 -17.86 11.75 -0.99
CA GLU A 85 -18.65 12.99 -0.93
C GLU A 85 -17.78 14.24 -0.79
N TRP A 86 -16.71 14.17 0.00
CA TRP A 86 -15.77 15.28 0.16
C TRP A 86 -15.08 15.62 -1.17
N VAL A 87 -14.60 14.61 -1.91
CA VAL A 87 -14.01 14.79 -3.25
C VAL A 87 -15.01 15.42 -4.19
N ASN A 88 -16.25 14.94 -4.21
CA ASN A 88 -17.30 15.46 -5.06
C ASN A 88 -17.59 16.95 -4.76
N LYS A 89 -17.60 17.34 -3.49
CA LYS A 89 -17.77 18.73 -3.07
C LYS A 89 -16.60 19.59 -3.58
N GLU A 90 -15.37 19.17 -3.32
CA GLU A 90 -14.15 19.88 -3.76
C GLU A 90 -14.12 20.08 -5.29
N ILE A 91 -14.51 19.06 -6.05
CA ILE A 91 -14.55 19.16 -7.52
C ILE A 91 -15.67 20.07 -7.99
N LYS A 92 -16.87 20.01 -7.39
CA LYS A 92 -17.96 20.93 -7.72
C LYS A 92 -17.59 22.38 -7.46
N ASP A 93 -16.91 22.65 -6.36
CA ASP A 93 -16.47 24.01 -6.00
C ASP A 93 -15.36 24.48 -6.96
N GLU A 94 -14.46 23.60 -7.38
CA GLU A 94 -13.44 23.91 -8.38
C GLU A 94 -14.06 24.23 -9.75
N ILE A 95 -15.05 23.45 -10.20
CA ILE A 95 -15.77 23.71 -11.45
C ILE A 95 -16.45 25.08 -11.40
N LYS A 96 -17.15 25.40 -10.30
CA LYS A 96 -17.81 26.71 -10.14
C LYS A 96 -16.78 27.85 -10.23
N ARG A 97 -15.68 27.74 -9.50
CA ARG A 97 -14.59 28.73 -9.50
C ARG A 97 -14.00 28.89 -10.90
N TYR A 98 -13.72 27.77 -11.57
CA TYR A 98 -13.18 27.78 -12.92
C TYR A 98 -14.09 28.50 -13.92
N LEU A 99 -15.40 28.20 -13.90
CA LEU A 99 -16.38 28.82 -14.78
C LEU A 99 -16.54 30.32 -14.48
N GLN A 100 -16.56 30.73 -13.21
CA GLN A 100 -16.64 32.14 -12.82
C GLN A 100 -15.41 32.95 -13.27
N THR A 101 -14.24 32.34 -13.27
CA THR A 101 -12.99 33.04 -13.60
C THR A 101 -12.74 33.09 -15.10
N ASN A 102 -13.13 32.06 -15.85
CA ASN A 102 -12.76 31.89 -17.26
C ASN A 102 -13.93 32.00 -18.24
N GLY A 103 -15.17 32.05 -17.73
CA GLY A 103 -16.39 32.23 -18.55
C GLY A 103 -16.59 33.69 -18.91
N ASN A 104 -15.93 34.19 -19.95
CA ASN A 104 -16.12 35.53 -20.51
C ASN A 104 -16.59 35.40 -21.97
N GLU A 105 -17.19 36.48 -22.49
CA GLU A 105 -17.80 36.57 -23.82
C GLU A 105 -16.79 36.23 -24.96
N ASN A 106 -15.50 36.37 -24.73
CA ASN A 106 -14.45 36.15 -25.70
C ASN A 106 -13.89 34.70 -25.69
N THR A 107 -14.31 33.87 -24.75
CA THR A 107 -13.81 32.50 -24.63
C THR A 107 -14.74 31.53 -25.35
N THR A 108 -14.22 30.80 -26.33
CA THR A 108 -14.99 29.76 -26.99
C THR A 108 -15.29 28.59 -26.05
N ILE A 109 -16.48 27.97 -26.18
CA ILE A 109 -16.90 26.82 -25.39
C ILE A 109 -15.85 25.68 -25.46
N GLN A 110 -15.26 25.46 -26.67
CA GLN A 110 -14.25 24.44 -26.86
C GLN A 110 -12.98 24.72 -26.05
N ASN A 111 -12.48 25.96 -26.06
CA ASN A 111 -11.31 26.32 -25.26
C ASN A 111 -11.58 26.21 -23.75
N LEU A 112 -12.77 26.65 -23.33
CA LEU A 112 -13.20 26.53 -21.94
C LEU A 112 -13.25 25.06 -21.51
N TRP A 113 -13.75 24.17 -22.36
CA TRP A 113 -13.79 22.73 -22.09
C TRP A 113 -12.41 22.11 -22.03
N ASP A 114 -11.52 22.41 -22.98
CA ASP A 114 -10.19 21.79 -23.06
C ASP A 114 -9.27 22.25 -21.91
N THR A 115 -9.32 23.53 -21.56
CA THR A 115 -8.58 24.05 -20.39
C THR A 115 -9.19 23.55 -19.09
N GLY A 116 -10.52 23.47 -18.98
CA GLY A 116 -11.21 22.90 -17.80
C GLY A 116 -10.82 21.45 -17.54
N LYS A 117 -10.70 20.61 -18.57
CA LYS A 117 -10.21 19.24 -18.42
C LYS A 117 -8.80 19.19 -17.82
N ALA A 118 -7.91 20.09 -18.21
CA ALA A 118 -6.55 20.14 -17.68
C ALA A 118 -6.52 20.56 -16.19
N VAL A 119 -7.31 21.57 -15.81
CA VAL A 119 -7.45 22.03 -14.43
C VAL A 119 -8.03 20.93 -13.54
N LEU A 120 -9.14 20.32 -13.96
CA LEU A 120 -9.79 19.24 -13.21
C LEU A 120 -8.89 18.01 -13.08
N LYS A 121 -8.14 17.64 -14.12
CA LYS A 121 -7.15 16.57 -14.03
C LYS A 121 -6.11 16.86 -12.95
N GLY A 122 -5.58 18.09 -12.90
CA GLY A 122 -4.66 18.51 -11.85
C GLY A 122 -5.25 18.38 -10.44
N LYS A 123 -6.49 18.86 -10.26
CA LYS A 123 -7.21 18.78 -8.98
C LYS A 123 -7.45 17.32 -8.56
N PHE A 124 -7.92 16.46 -9.47
CA PHE A 124 -8.09 15.02 -9.17
C PHE A 124 -6.79 14.34 -8.77
N ILE A 125 -5.68 14.64 -9.43
CA ILE A 125 -4.37 14.09 -9.09
C ILE A 125 -3.97 14.51 -7.67
N ALA A 126 -4.16 15.79 -7.32
CA ALA A 126 -3.84 16.32 -5.99
C ALA A 126 -4.70 15.69 -4.89
N LEU A 127 -6.01 15.57 -5.12
CA LEU A 127 -6.94 14.93 -4.17
C LEU A 127 -6.62 13.46 -3.97
N LEU A 128 -6.32 12.72 -5.06
CA LEU A 128 -5.91 11.32 -4.97
C LEU A 128 -4.61 11.15 -4.19
N ALA A 129 -3.62 12.02 -4.43
CA ALA A 129 -2.34 11.97 -3.71
C ALA A 129 -2.54 12.25 -2.21
N TYR A 130 -3.41 13.19 -1.87
CA TYR A 130 -3.76 13.51 -0.48
C TYR A 130 -4.43 12.32 0.23
N LEU A 131 -5.48 11.73 -0.37
CA LEU A 131 -6.17 10.57 0.20
C LEU A 131 -5.21 9.38 0.39
N ARG A 132 -4.43 9.04 -0.63
CA ARG A 132 -3.43 7.95 -0.53
C ARG A 132 -2.39 8.21 0.55
N LYS A 133 -1.99 9.45 0.76
CA LYS A 133 -1.06 9.79 1.85
C LYS A 133 -1.69 9.55 3.22
N GLN A 134 -2.96 9.92 3.39
CA GLN A 134 -3.70 9.68 4.65
C GLN A 134 -3.90 8.19 4.92
N GLU A 135 -4.41 7.44 3.93
CA GLU A 135 -4.59 5.99 4.03
C GLU A 135 -3.28 5.29 4.38
N LYS A 136 -2.20 5.64 3.67
CA LYS A 136 -0.87 5.08 3.94
C LYS A 136 -0.36 5.40 5.35
N ALA A 137 -0.59 6.60 5.85
CA ALA A 137 -0.20 6.98 7.20
C ALA A 137 -0.99 6.17 8.24
N GLN A 138 -2.29 6.00 8.04
CA GLN A 138 -3.15 5.21 8.91
C GLN A 138 -2.75 3.73 8.92
N VAL A 139 -2.54 3.13 7.74
CA VAL A 139 -2.07 1.74 7.61
C VAL A 139 -0.69 1.55 8.26
N ASN A 140 0.23 2.49 8.08
CA ASN A 140 1.55 2.42 8.71
C ASN A 140 1.46 2.44 10.25
N ASN A 141 0.60 3.30 10.82
CA ASN A 141 0.41 3.37 12.27
C ASN A 141 -0.18 2.06 12.81
N LEU A 142 -1.23 1.54 12.17
CA LEU A 142 -1.84 0.27 12.54
C LEU A 142 -0.85 -0.90 12.40
N THR A 143 -0.05 -0.91 11.34
CA THR A 143 0.97 -1.95 11.11
C THR A 143 2.07 -1.89 12.17
N SER A 144 2.50 -0.70 12.60
CA SER A 144 3.49 -0.55 13.66
C SER A 144 2.94 -1.08 14.99
N HIS A 145 1.71 -0.71 15.34
CA HIS A 145 1.03 -1.20 16.53
C HIS A 145 0.82 -2.73 16.49
N LEU A 146 0.44 -3.26 15.33
CA LEU A 146 0.31 -4.70 15.13
C LEU A 146 1.64 -5.44 15.41
N LYS A 147 2.76 -4.93 14.89
CA LYS A 147 4.09 -5.52 15.12
C LYS A 147 4.48 -5.54 16.59
N GLU A 148 4.18 -4.48 17.33
CA GLU A 148 4.44 -4.41 18.77
C GLU A 148 3.60 -5.44 19.52
N LEU A 149 2.30 -5.52 19.25
CA LEU A 149 1.41 -6.50 19.86
C LEU A 149 1.80 -7.94 19.52
N GLU A 150 2.19 -8.23 18.29
CA GLU A 150 2.68 -9.56 17.89
C GLU A 150 3.95 -9.94 18.65
N LYS A 151 4.90 -9.01 18.80
CA LYS A 151 6.12 -9.22 19.57
C LYS A 151 5.82 -9.48 21.06
N GLU A 152 4.90 -8.71 21.64
CA GLU A 152 4.48 -8.92 23.03
C GLU A 152 3.71 -10.23 23.20
N TYR A 153 2.90 -10.63 22.24
CA TYR A 153 2.17 -11.88 22.27
C TYR A 153 3.12 -13.09 22.18
N GLN A 154 4.20 -13.00 21.39
CA GLN A 154 5.23 -14.04 21.31
C GLN A 154 5.93 -14.27 22.65
N THR A 155 6.15 -13.18 23.43
CA THR A 155 6.84 -13.28 24.73
C THR A 155 5.89 -13.67 25.87
N LYS A 156 4.66 -13.14 25.86
CA LYS A 156 3.65 -13.36 26.90
C LYS A 156 2.28 -13.50 26.26
N PRO A 157 1.88 -14.71 25.84
CA PRO A 157 0.57 -14.94 25.21
C PRO A 157 -0.57 -14.63 26.17
N LYS A 158 -1.43 -13.68 25.79
CA LYS A 158 -2.66 -13.34 26.53
C LYS A 158 -3.84 -13.30 25.54
N LEU A 159 -4.99 -13.86 25.97
CA LEU A 159 -6.20 -13.92 25.15
C LEU A 159 -6.65 -12.53 24.64
N ASN A 160 -6.53 -11.50 25.47
CA ASN A 160 -6.90 -10.12 25.08
C ASN A 160 -6.01 -9.59 23.95
N ARG A 161 -4.71 -9.83 23.98
CA ARG A 161 -3.79 -9.43 22.90
C ARG A 161 -4.12 -10.12 21.58
N ARG A 162 -4.49 -11.40 21.62
CA ARG A 162 -4.94 -12.12 20.43
C ARG A 162 -6.17 -11.48 19.81
N LYS A 163 -7.17 -11.13 20.61
CA LYS A 163 -8.38 -10.43 20.12
C LYS A 163 -8.04 -9.07 19.50
N GLU A 164 -7.11 -8.35 20.08
CA GLU A 164 -6.65 -7.04 19.60
C GLU A 164 -5.89 -7.17 18.27
N ILE A 165 -5.00 -8.15 18.13
CA ILE A 165 -4.32 -8.48 16.86
C ILE A 165 -5.35 -8.74 15.75
N ILE A 166 -6.37 -9.56 16.02
CA ILE A 166 -7.42 -9.88 15.04
C ILE A 166 -8.21 -8.62 14.65
N LYS A 167 -8.54 -7.76 15.64
CA LYS A 167 -9.27 -6.51 15.41
C LYS A 167 -8.47 -5.55 14.51
N ILE A 168 -7.19 -5.33 14.82
CA ILE A 168 -6.32 -4.43 14.03
C ILE A 168 -6.15 -4.96 12.62
N ARG A 169 -5.96 -6.27 12.44
CA ARG A 169 -5.88 -6.89 11.10
C ARG A 169 -7.15 -6.66 10.29
N ALA A 170 -8.33 -6.81 10.91
CA ALA A 170 -9.61 -6.53 10.27
C ALA A 170 -9.76 -5.04 9.88
N GLU A 171 -9.27 -4.12 10.73
CA GLU A 171 -9.32 -2.68 10.47
C GLU A 171 -8.43 -2.30 9.28
N ILE A 172 -7.19 -2.80 9.23
CA ILE A 172 -6.30 -2.57 8.09
C ILE A 172 -6.90 -3.14 6.80
N ASN A 173 -7.46 -4.36 6.85
CA ASN A 173 -8.13 -4.98 5.70
C ASN A 173 -9.28 -4.10 5.16
N LYS A 174 -10.05 -3.47 6.05
CA LYS A 174 -11.14 -2.56 5.67
C LYS A 174 -10.63 -1.29 4.96
N ILE A 175 -9.43 -0.80 5.28
CA ILE A 175 -8.85 0.38 4.64
C ILE A 175 -8.30 0.05 3.25
N GLU A 176 -7.75 -1.17 3.07
CA GLU A 176 -7.11 -1.60 1.82
C GLU A 176 -8.10 -2.24 0.82
N SER A 177 -9.36 -2.50 1.22
CA SER A 177 -10.44 -3.05 0.36
C SER A 177 -11.16 -1.96 -0.42
#